data_62aed3b7a2ab1f70908c760e9f2caa3f
#
_entry.id   62aed3b7a2ab1f70908c760e9f2caa3f
#
_cell.length_a   1.000
_cell.length_b   1.000
_cell.length_c   1.000
_cell.angle_alpha   90.00
_cell.angle_beta   90.00
_cell.angle_gamma   90.00
#
_symmetry.space_group_name_H-M   'P 1'
#
loop_
_entity.id
_entity.type
_entity.pdbx_description
1 polymer ?
#
loop_
_entity_poly.entity_id
_entity_poly.type
_entity_poly.pdbx_seq_one_letter_code
_entity_poly.pdbx_strand_id
1 'polypeptide(L)'
;MTIMKKNIFLLAVTLLLIGFASCSDEDTKPIIPSDVIDLSADTQDKPGYIVLRWATPDDNTIRYIKVSYYDYLLEQDVVRLASVYADSVLIPDTRKKFGEYEFKVQSYSETGDAGNVQTIKAVSEPAPVQVVFGESKQIALTVDQLSTNAQEKSEGPIANLIDGNTASYFHTSWSGTVPPAPHWFQIDTKKEI
;
A
#
# COMPACT_ATOMS: atom_id res chain seq x y z
N MET A 1 56.76 -48.29 -2.82
CA MET A 1 55.61 -47.78 -2.02
C MET A 1 54.88 -46.61 -2.71
N THR A 2 55.22 -46.23 -3.93
CA THR A 2 54.68 -45.04 -4.65
C THR A 2 53.54 -45.39 -5.63
N ILE A 3 53.46 -46.63 -6.11
CA ILE A 3 52.44 -47.05 -7.11
C ILE A 3 51.05 -47.29 -6.51
N MET A 4 51.00 -47.79 -5.27
CA MET A 4 49.71 -48.01 -4.59
C MET A 4 48.94 -46.72 -4.25
N LYS A 5 49.65 -45.59 -3.95
CA LYS A 5 49.00 -44.32 -3.67
C LYS A 5 48.36 -43.67 -4.91
N LYS A 6 48.94 -43.89 -6.08
CA LYS A 6 48.45 -43.36 -7.36
C LYS A 6 47.13 -44.02 -7.80
N ASN A 7 47.03 -45.34 -7.56
CA ASN A 7 45.82 -46.09 -7.93
C ASN A 7 44.63 -45.80 -6.98
N ILE A 8 44.89 -45.55 -5.68
CA ILE A 8 43.84 -45.20 -4.71
C ILE A 8 43.28 -43.79 -5.03
N PHE A 9 44.16 -42.85 -5.47
CA PHE A 9 43.72 -41.50 -5.87
C PHE A 9 42.90 -41.55 -7.17
N LEU A 10 43.26 -42.38 -8.12
CA LEU A 10 42.50 -42.54 -9.37
C LEU A 10 41.14 -43.20 -9.12
N LEU A 11 41.07 -44.18 -8.21
CA LEU A 11 39.81 -44.84 -7.79
C LEU A 11 38.88 -43.89 -7.07
N ALA A 12 39.41 -42.97 -6.20
CA ALA A 12 38.61 -41.97 -5.49
C ALA A 12 38.06 -40.91 -6.44
N VAL A 13 38.83 -40.47 -7.44
CA VAL A 13 38.37 -39.52 -8.46
C VAL A 13 37.31 -40.13 -9.38
N THR A 14 37.43 -41.42 -9.73
CA THR A 14 36.44 -42.09 -10.57
C THR A 14 35.12 -42.32 -9.79
N LEU A 15 35.19 -42.58 -8.47
CA LEU A 15 33.97 -42.73 -7.62
C LEU A 15 33.25 -41.36 -7.42
N LEU A 16 34.00 -40.25 -7.40
CA LEU A 16 33.42 -38.90 -7.26
C LEU A 16 32.71 -38.45 -8.54
N LEU A 17 33.10 -38.95 -9.72
CA LEU A 17 32.47 -38.61 -10.99
C LEU A 17 31.18 -39.36 -11.32
N ILE A 18 30.89 -40.47 -10.56
CA ILE A 18 29.66 -41.24 -10.76
C ILE A 18 28.49 -40.69 -9.93
N GLY A 19 28.76 -39.80 -8.97
CA GLY A 19 27.75 -39.19 -8.08
C GLY A 19 26.92 -38.07 -8.69
N PHE A 20 27.21 -37.59 -9.88
CA PHE A 20 26.50 -36.47 -10.52
C PHE A 20 25.58 -36.83 -11.69
N ALA A 21 25.36 -38.13 -11.93
CA ALA A 21 24.52 -38.58 -13.04
C ALA A 21 23.17 -39.15 -12.58
N SER A 22 22.56 -38.60 -11.51
CA SER A 22 21.22 -39.01 -11.08
C SER A 22 20.34 -37.77 -10.79
N CYS A 23 20.19 -36.94 -11.78
CA CYS A 23 18.96 -36.22 -12.01
C CYS A 23 18.47 -36.65 -13.38
N SER A 24 17.71 -37.73 -13.42
CA SER A 24 16.80 -37.91 -14.54
C SER A 24 15.71 -36.88 -14.30
N ASP A 25 15.75 -35.75 -15.01
CA ASP A 25 14.54 -35.00 -15.29
C ASP A 25 13.62 -35.99 -16.00
N GLU A 26 12.71 -36.61 -15.25
CA GLU A 26 11.53 -37.19 -15.86
C GLU A 26 10.86 -36.00 -16.53
N ASP A 27 10.77 -36.01 -17.85
CA ASP A 27 9.96 -35.10 -18.66
C ASP A 27 8.50 -35.34 -18.27
N THR A 28 8.11 -34.89 -17.08
CA THR A 28 6.71 -34.86 -16.65
C THR A 28 6.04 -33.80 -17.51
N LYS A 29 5.12 -34.23 -18.35
CA LYS A 29 4.32 -33.30 -19.13
C LYS A 29 3.67 -32.29 -18.19
N PRO A 30 3.71 -30.97 -18.51
CA PRO A 30 3.10 -29.96 -17.67
C PRO A 30 1.62 -30.23 -17.48
N ILE A 31 1.16 -30.16 -16.23
CA ILE A 31 -0.26 -30.29 -15.87
C ILE A 31 -0.84 -28.87 -15.85
N ILE A 32 -1.38 -28.44 -16.99
CA ILE A 32 -1.95 -27.10 -17.11
C ILE A 32 -3.36 -27.11 -16.51
N PRO A 33 -3.59 -26.40 -15.39
CA PRO A 33 -4.90 -26.37 -14.75
C PRO A 33 -5.88 -25.47 -15.52
N SER A 34 -7.17 -25.75 -15.35
CA SER A 34 -8.24 -24.94 -15.95
C SER A 34 -8.26 -23.52 -15.40
N ASP A 35 -8.71 -22.57 -16.19
CA ASP A 35 -8.91 -21.18 -15.79
C ASP A 35 -10.10 -21.05 -14.83
N VAL A 36 -10.12 -20.00 -13.98
CA VAL A 36 -11.30 -19.69 -13.17
C VAL A 36 -12.49 -19.30 -14.05
N ILE A 37 -13.71 -19.50 -13.56
CA ILE A 37 -14.95 -19.24 -14.27
C ILE A 37 -15.59 -17.98 -13.69
N ASP A 38 -16.31 -17.22 -14.53
CA ASP A 38 -17.11 -16.04 -14.12
C ASP A 38 -16.31 -14.99 -13.33
N LEU A 39 -15.06 -14.75 -13.75
CA LEU A 39 -14.22 -13.74 -13.11
C LEU A 39 -14.88 -12.36 -13.17
N SER A 40 -15.11 -11.76 -12.02
CA SER A 40 -15.76 -10.46 -11.86
C SER A 40 -15.09 -9.61 -10.79
N ALA A 41 -15.34 -8.30 -10.82
CA ALA A 41 -14.86 -7.35 -9.83
C ALA A 41 -16.02 -6.54 -9.26
N ASP A 42 -16.15 -6.53 -7.94
CA ASP A 42 -17.15 -5.77 -7.20
C ASP A 42 -16.45 -4.64 -6.41
N THR A 43 -16.98 -3.43 -6.58
CA THR A 43 -16.43 -2.21 -5.94
C THR A 43 -17.46 -1.46 -5.11
N GLN A 44 -18.75 -1.82 -5.21
CA GLN A 44 -19.84 -1.04 -4.64
C GLN A 44 -20.06 -1.30 -3.15
N ASP A 45 -19.95 -2.56 -2.73
CA ASP A 45 -20.23 -2.94 -1.35
C ASP A 45 -19.18 -2.48 -0.34
N LYS A 46 -17.98 -2.17 -0.81
CA LYS A 46 -16.85 -1.79 0.06
C LYS A 46 -16.04 -0.64 -0.57
N PRO A 47 -16.44 0.61 -0.37
CA PRO A 47 -15.65 1.75 -0.83
C PRO A 47 -14.21 1.72 -0.31
N GLY A 48 -13.26 1.96 -1.20
CA GLY A 48 -11.82 1.83 -0.89
C GLY A 48 -11.27 0.41 -0.95
N TYR A 49 -12.10 -0.54 -1.42
CA TYR A 49 -11.73 -1.93 -1.66
C TYR A 49 -12.19 -2.38 -3.04
N ILE A 50 -11.55 -3.41 -3.57
CA ILE A 50 -12.01 -4.14 -4.76
C ILE A 50 -12.08 -5.62 -4.35
N VAL A 51 -13.23 -6.25 -4.60
CA VAL A 51 -13.41 -7.67 -4.37
C VAL A 51 -13.41 -8.37 -5.72
N LEU A 52 -12.43 -9.22 -5.98
CA LEU A 52 -12.45 -10.11 -7.13
C LEU A 52 -13.22 -11.38 -6.76
N ARG A 53 -14.10 -11.83 -7.64
CA ARG A 53 -14.91 -13.05 -7.46
C ARG A 53 -14.76 -13.95 -8.67
N TRP A 54 -14.83 -15.25 -8.42
CA TRP A 54 -14.81 -16.27 -9.46
C TRP A 54 -15.51 -17.55 -8.99
N ALA A 55 -15.79 -18.45 -9.90
CA ALA A 55 -16.10 -19.83 -9.59
C ALA A 55 -14.89 -20.70 -9.94
N THR A 56 -14.49 -21.57 -9.01
CA THR A 56 -13.43 -22.54 -9.27
C THR A 56 -14.03 -23.71 -10.07
N PRO A 57 -13.46 -24.08 -11.23
CA PRO A 57 -13.94 -25.22 -11.99
C PRO A 57 -13.71 -26.55 -11.23
N ASP A 58 -14.45 -27.57 -11.61
CA ASP A 58 -14.26 -28.94 -11.08
C ASP A 58 -13.03 -29.56 -11.75
N ASP A 59 -11.87 -29.08 -11.35
CA ASP A 59 -10.55 -29.50 -11.83
C ASP A 59 -9.63 -29.73 -10.63
N ASN A 60 -9.39 -30.98 -10.31
CA ASN A 60 -8.57 -31.41 -9.17
C ASN A 60 -7.06 -31.12 -9.35
N THR A 61 -6.66 -30.66 -10.52
CA THR A 61 -5.27 -30.24 -10.77
C THR A 61 -4.98 -28.83 -10.25
N ILE A 62 -5.99 -28.02 -9.98
CA ILE A 62 -5.83 -26.68 -9.41
C ILE A 62 -5.41 -26.81 -7.95
N ARG A 63 -4.30 -26.17 -7.57
CA ARG A 63 -3.81 -26.12 -6.21
C ARG A 63 -4.04 -24.78 -5.52
N TYR A 64 -3.84 -23.71 -6.25
CA TYR A 64 -4.10 -22.35 -5.77
C TYR A 64 -4.38 -21.40 -6.95
N ILE A 65 -4.94 -20.24 -6.63
CA ILE A 65 -5.17 -19.16 -7.56
C ILE A 65 -4.28 -17.98 -7.16
N LYS A 66 -3.54 -17.43 -8.12
CA LYS A 66 -2.68 -16.27 -7.95
C LYS A 66 -3.36 -15.04 -8.56
N VAL A 67 -3.46 -13.99 -7.76
CA VAL A 67 -3.86 -12.64 -8.21
C VAL A 67 -2.66 -11.73 -8.11
N SER A 68 -2.31 -11.06 -9.20
CA SER A 68 -1.24 -10.07 -9.23
C SER A 68 -1.75 -8.74 -9.76
N TYR A 69 -1.27 -7.65 -9.20
CA TYR A 69 -1.65 -6.28 -9.55
C TYR A 69 -0.57 -5.30 -9.08
N TYR A 70 -0.59 -4.09 -9.66
CA TYR A 70 0.24 -3.00 -9.17
C TYR A 70 -0.47 -2.25 -8.04
N ASP A 71 0.17 -2.14 -6.89
CA ASP A 71 -0.32 -1.36 -5.75
C ASP A 71 0.23 0.07 -5.82
N TYR A 72 -0.65 1.02 -6.10
CA TYR A 72 -0.27 2.43 -6.26
C TYR A 72 0.10 3.14 -4.94
N LEU A 73 -0.26 2.58 -3.78
CA LEU A 73 0.15 3.12 -2.49
C LEU A 73 1.53 2.62 -2.06
N LEU A 74 1.81 1.36 -2.37
CA LEU A 74 3.11 0.74 -2.11
C LEU A 74 4.11 0.97 -3.26
N GLU A 75 3.62 1.45 -4.42
CA GLU A 75 4.39 1.68 -5.66
C GLU A 75 5.14 0.41 -6.14
N GLN A 76 4.50 -0.74 -6.03
CA GLN A 76 5.09 -2.04 -6.39
C GLN A 76 4.05 -3.05 -6.86
N ASP A 77 4.54 -4.09 -7.56
CA ASP A 77 3.73 -5.26 -7.88
C ASP A 77 3.47 -6.10 -6.62
N VAL A 78 2.21 -6.47 -6.43
CA VAL A 78 1.74 -7.28 -5.30
C VAL A 78 1.13 -8.58 -5.82
N VAL A 79 1.38 -9.66 -5.09
CA VAL A 79 0.78 -10.98 -5.32
C VAL A 79 -0.07 -11.37 -4.13
N ARG A 80 -1.27 -11.87 -4.41
CA ARG A 80 -2.16 -12.53 -3.45
C ARG A 80 -2.40 -13.96 -3.90
N LEU A 81 -2.34 -14.88 -2.95
CA LEU A 81 -2.67 -16.28 -3.21
C LEU A 81 -4.00 -16.61 -2.55
N ALA A 82 -4.86 -17.26 -3.30
CA ALA A 82 -6.13 -17.79 -2.83
C ALA A 82 -6.12 -19.34 -2.89
N SER A 83 -6.74 -19.94 -1.90
CA SER A 83 -6.97 -21.39 -1.89
C SER A 83 -7.92 -21.78 -3.03
N VAL A 84 -7.80 -23.00 -3.51
CA VAL A 84 -8.78 -23.61 -4.45
C VAL A 84 -10.23 -23.58 -3.93
N TYR A 85 -10.41 -23.50 -2.61
CA TYR A 85 -11.73 -23.42 -1.98
C TYR A 85 -12.24 -21.96 -1.84
N ALA A 86 -11.45 -20.96 -2.21
CA ALA A 86 -11.85 -19.57 -2.16
C ALA A 86 -12.54 -19.18 -3.48
N ASP A 87 -13.64 -18.49 -3.37
CA ASP A 87 -14.40 -17.90 -4.48
C ASP A 87 -14.12 -16.42 -4.69
N SER A 88 -13.27 -15.85 -3.86
CA SER A 88 -13.01 -14.41 -3.87
C SER A 88 -11.70 -14.04 -3.19
N VAL A 89 -11.22 -12.83 -3.53
CA VAL A 89 -10.13 -12.16 -2.81
C VAL A 89 -10.45 -10.67 -2.64
N LEU A 90 -10.23 -10.17 -1.44
CA LEU A 90 -10.36 -8.76 -1.11
C LEU A 90 -9.03 -8.06 -1.35
N ILE A 91 -9.06 -6.99 -2.14
CA ILE A 91 -7.93 -6.08 -2.37
C ILE A 91 -8.21 -4.80 -1.56
N PRO A 92 -7.56 -4.63 -0.41
CA PRO A 92 -7.75 -3.46 0.43
C PRO A 92 -6.97 -2.24 -0.10
N ASP A 93 -7.24 -1.10 0.52
CA ASP A 93 -6.48 0.13 0.34
C ASP A 93 -6.42 0.68 -1.08
N THR A 94 -7.36 0.26 -1.94
CA THR A 94 -7.53 0.85 -3.26
C THR A 94 -8.09 2.27 -3.17
N ARG A 95 -7.76 3.14 -4.12
CA ARG A 95 -8.20 4.55 -4.12
C ARG A 95 -8.69 4.96 -5.50
N LYS A 96 -9.85 5.58 -5.54
CA LYS A 96 -10.44 6.11 -6.79
C LYS A 96 -9.51 7.05 -7.54
N LYS A 97 -8.70 7.83 -6.82
CA LYS A 97 -7.77 8.81 -7.41
C LYS A 97 -6.72 8.21 -8.35
N PHE A 98 -6.43 6.92 -8.22
CA PHE A 98 -5.46 6.23 -9.07
C PHE A 98 -6.09 5.67 -10.35
N GLY A 99 -7.42 5.79 -10.49
CA GLY A 99 -8.14 5.31 -11.66
C GLY A 99 -8.31 3.81 -11.69
N GLU A 100 -8.06 3.21 -12.85
CA GLU A 100 -8.29 1.80 -13.10
C GLU A 100 -7.13 0.94 -12.59
N TYR A 101 -7.48 -0.09 -11.83
CA TYR A 101 -6.58 -1.17 -11.42
C TYR A 101 -6.74 -2.34 -12.39
N GLU A 102 -5.63 -2.92 -12.83
CA GLU A 102 -5.61 -4.13 -13.64
C GLU A 102 -5.15 -5.32 -12.78
N PHE A 103 -5.95 -6.36 -12.76
CA PHE A 103 -5.67 -7.59 -12.02
C PHE A 103 -5.46 -8.73 -12.99
N LYS A 104 -4.41 -9.52 -12.77
CA LYS A 104 -4.11 -10.76 -13.48
C LYS A 104 -4.42 -11.92 -12.54
N VAL A 105 -5.34 -12.78 -12.95
CA VAL A 105 -5.79 -13.95 -12.20
C VAL A 105 -5.38 -15.21 -12.94
N GLN A 106 -4.76 -16.16 -12.25
CA GLN A 106 -4.19 -17.33 -12.87
C GLN A 106 -4.21 -18.52 -11.89
N SER A 107 -4.69 -19.67 -12.36
CA SER A 107 -4.67 -20.94 -11.62
C SER A 107 -3.29 -21.59 -11.72
N TYR A 108 -2.93 -22.35 -10.70
CA TYR A 108 -1.66 -23.07 -10.62
C TYR A 108 -1.87 -24.49 -10.14
N SER A 109 -1.14 -25.44 -10.74
CA SER A 109 -1.07 -26.84 -10.32
C SER A 109 -0.14 -27.03 -9.12
N GLU A 110 -0.08 -28.25 -8.58
CA GLU A 110 0.86 -28.63 -7.52
C GLU A 110 2.32 -28.61 -8.00
N THR A 111 2.54 -28.89 -9.28
CA THR A 111 3.87 -28.86 -9.92
C THR A 111 4.32 -27.45 -10.29
N GLY A 112 3.44 -26.44 -10.11
CA GLY A 112 3.74 -25.05 -10.43
C GLY A 112 3.41 -24.67 -11.88
N ASP A 113 2.81 -25.57 -12.64
CA ASP A 113 2.34 -25.25 -13.98
C ASP A 113 1.13 -24.31 -13.90
N ALA A 114 1.04 -23.38 -14.83
CA ALA A 114 0.07 -22.32 -14.79
C ALA A 114 -0.98 -22.44 -15.90
N GLY A 115 -2.24 -22.18 -15.57
CA GLY A 115 -3.32 -21.95 -16.54
C GLY A 115 -3.12 -20.64 -17.30
N ASN A 116 -4.10 -20.23 -18.08
CA ASN A 116 -4.03 -18.95 -18.80
C ASN A 116 -4.17 -17.77 -17.84
N VAL A 117 -3.54 -16.65 -18.20
CA VAL A 117 -3.74 -15.38 -17.47
C VAL A 117 -5.06 -14.77 -17.90
N GLN A 118 -5.97 -14.62 -16.94
CA GLN A 118 -7.20 -13.84 -17.12
C GLN A 118 -6.98 -12.43 -16.56
N THR A 119 -7.39 -11.43 -17.31
CA THR A 119 -7.23 -10.03 -16.90
C THR A 119 -8.59 -9.40 -16.66
N ILE A 120 -8.75 -8.71 -15.53
CA ILE A 120 -9.92 -7.92 -15.21
C ILE A 120 -9.51 -6.54 -14.72
N LYS A 121 -10.32 -5.54 -15.02
CA LYS A 121 -10.09 -4.15 -14.63
C LYS A 121 -11.22 -3.62 -13.78
N ALA A 122 -10.89 -2.79 -12.81
CA ALA A 122 -11.87 -2.18 -11.94
C ALA A 122 -11.41 -0.82 -11.40
N VAL A 123 -12.36 0.07 -11.14
CA VAL A 123 -12.13 1.37 -10.49
C VAL A 123 -12.71 1.31 -9.09
N SER A 124 -11.90 1.63 -8.08
CA SER A 124 -12.36 1.66 -6.70
C SER A 124 -13.36 2.79 -6.46
N GLU A 125 -14.39 2.55 -5.64
CA GLU A 125 -15.23 3.62 -5.14
C GLU A 125 -14.49 4.49 -4.11
N PRO A 126 -14.89 5.77 -3.92
CA PRO A 126 -14.24 6.65 -2.96
C PRO A 126 -14.35 6.08 -1.54
N ALA A 127 -13.22 5.83 -0.89
CA ALA A 127 -13.24 5.51 0.53
C ALA A 127 -13.79 6.71 1.33
N PRO A 128 -14.72 6.49 2.27
CA PRO A 128 -15.19 7.56 3.13
C PRO A 128 -14.02 8.08 3.97
N VAL A 129 -13.91 9.41 4.02
CA VAL A 129 -12.95 10.05 4.93
C VAL A 129 -13.52 9.95 6.34
N GLN A 130 -12.89 9.18 7.19
CA GLN A 130 -13.19 9.17 8.62
C GLN A 130 -12.28 10.19 9.29
N VAL A 131 -12.87 11.26 9.79
CA VAL A 131 -12.17 12.22 10.63
C VAL A 131 -12.46 11.83 12.08
N VAL A 132 -11.46 11.33 12.77
CA VAL A 132 -11.55 11.06 14.19
C VAL A 132 -10.96 12.28 14.91
N PHE A 133 -11.82 13.05 15.54
CA PHE A 133 -11.38 14.13 16.42
C PHE A 133 -10.98 13.50 17.76
N GLY A 134 -9.75 13.71 18.18
CA GLY A 134 -9.32 13.45 19.54
C GLY A 134 -9.98 14.42 20.53
N GLU A 135 -9.76 14.22 21.82
CA GLU A 135 -10.17 15.20 22.82
C GLU A 135 -9.49 16.54 22.54
N SER A 136 -10.29 17.62 22.44
CA SER A 136 -9.75 18.96 22.30
C SER A 136 -9.07 19.36 23.60
N LYS A 137 -7.79 19.73 23.51
CA LYS A 137 -7.00 20.26 24.62
C LYS A 137 -6.83 21.75 24.46
N GLN A 138 -7.19 22.50 25.47
CA GLN A 138 -6.90 23.93 25.49
C GLN A 138 -5.39 24.15 25.67
N ILE A 139 -4.79 24.91 24.74
CA ILE A 139 -3.38 25.32 24.83
C ILE A 139 -3.37 26.68 25.50
N ALA A 140 -2.74 26.76 26.68
CA ALA A 140 -2.50 28.03 27.33
C ALA A 140 -1.36 28.75 26.57
N LEU A 141 -1.69 29.92 26.02
CA LEU A 141 -0.75 30.75 25.28
C LEU A 141 -0.30 31.95 26.11
N THR A 142 0.91 32.42 25.84
CA THR A 142 1.48 33.65 26.39
C THR A 142 1.75 34.63 25.26
N VAL A 143 1.83 35.93 25.58
CA VAL A 143 1.95 36.99 24.55
C VAL A 143 3.21 36.84 23.71
N ASP A 144 4.30 36.32 24.27
CA ASP A 144 5.55 36.06 23.53
C ASP A 144 5.46 34.95 22.48
N GLN A 145 4.36 34.18 22.50
CA GLN A 145 4.04 33.17 21.47
C GLN A 145 3.23 33.76 20.30
N LEU A 146 2.84 35.01 20.39
CA LEU A 146 2.09 35.68 19.36
C LEU A 146 2.96 36.67 18.59
N SER A 147 2.81 36.70 17.28
CA SER A 147 3.48 37.66 16.41
C SER A 147 2.61 38.08 15.23
N THR A 148 2.88 39.25 14.70
CA THR A 148 2.22 39.81 13.51
C THR A 148 3.17 40.73 12.78
N ASN A 149 3.02 40.83 11.45
CA ASN A 149 3.73 41.82 10.66
C ASN A 149 3.00 43.18 10.60
N ALA A 150 1.78 43.29 11.11
CA ALA A 150 0.94 44.44 10.91
C ALA A 150 0.04 44.70 12.12
N GLN A 151 0.61 45.13 13.23
CA GLN A 151 -0.18 45.53 14.37
C GLN A 151 -0.55 47.02 14.26
N GLU A 152 -1.81 47.38 14.51
CA GLU A 152 -2.22 48.78 14.68
C GLU A 152 -1.63 49.31 16.00
N LYS A 153 -1.07 50.52 15.94
CA LYS A 153 -0.38 51.13 17.10
C LYS A 153 -1.34 51.75 18.11
N SER A 154 -2.49 52.18 17.63
CA SER A 154 -3.46 52.94 18.43
C SER A 154 -4.51 52.07 19.10
N GLU A 155 -4.74 50.87 18.61
CA GLU A 155 -5.81 50.01 19.10
C GLU A 155 -5.56 48.53 18.77
N GLY A 156 -6.27 47.64 19.48
CA GLY A 156 -6.32 46.23 19.17
C GLY A 156 -4.97 45.51 19.17
N PRO A 157 -4.18 45.61 20.25
CA PRO A 157 -2.88 44.89 20.33
C PRO A 157 -3.10 43.38 20.23
N ILE A 158 -2.11 42.67 19.68
CA ILE A 158 -2.19 41.22 19.47
C ILE A 158 -2.42 40.41 20.79
N ALA A 159 -2.04 40.99 21.92
CA ALA A 159 -2.29 40.40 23.23
C ALA A 159 -3.79 40.18 23.54
N ASN A 160 -4.65 40.96 22.91
CA ASN A 160 -6.10 40.85 23.05
C ASN A 160 -6.66 39.52 22.50
N LEU A 161 -5.90 38.80 21.69
CA LEU A 161 -6.31 37.47 21.23
C LEU A 161 -6.35 36.42 22.34
N ILE A 162 -5.65 36.66 23.47
CA ILE A 162 -5.50 35.69 24.56
C ILE A 162 -5.80 36.28 25.94
N ASP A 163 -6.37 37.48 26.03
CA ASP A 163 -6.68 38.15 27.31
C ASP A 163 -7.92 37.60 28.01
N GLY A 164 -8.65 36.69 27.36
CA GLY A 164 -9.89 36.09 27.89
C GLY A 164 -11.11 37.03 27.85
N ASN A 165 -10.98 38.24 27.27
CA ASN A 165 -12.03 39.22 27.17
C ASN A 165 -12.66 39.17 25.77
N THR A 166 -13.90 38.70 25.66
CA THR A 166 -14.62 38.61 24.38
C THR A 166 -15.00 39.96 23.77
N ALA A 167 -14.87 41.05 24.51
CA ALA A 167 -15.12 42.42 24.04
C ALA A 167 -13.84 43.10 23.48
N SER A 168 -12.67 42.55 23.76
CA SER A 168 -11.42 43.02 23.17
C SER A 168 -11.22 42.38 21.78
N TYR A 169 -10.36 42.97 20.98
CA TYR A 169 -10.06 42.49 19.63
C TYR A 169 -8.63 42.80 19.24
N PHE A 170 -8.11 42.05 18.27
CA PHE A 170 -6.88 42.38 17.56
C PHE A 170 -7.20 43.16 16.28
N HIS A 171 -6.42 44.18 15.98
CA HIS A 171 -6.57 44.94 14.74
C HIS A 171 -5.25 45.00 13.96
N THR A 172 -5.30 44.67 12.67
CA THR A 172 -4.17 44.88 11.76
C THR A 172 -4.03 46.34 11.40
N SER A 173 -2.82 46.79 11.07
CA SER A 173 -2.52 48.17 10.69
C SER A 173 -3.47 48.70 9.60
N TRP A 174 -4.09 49.80 9.87
CA TRP A 174 -4.97 50.54 8.96
C TRP A 174 -4.65 52.03 8.94
N SER A 175 -3.90 52.53 9.91
CA SER A 175 -3.51 53.93 10.04
C SER A 175 -2.00 54.12 9.88
N GLY A 176 -1.57 55.33 9.46
CA GLY A 176 -0.15 55.63 9.29
C GLY A 176 0.51 54.83 8.16
N THR A 177 1.72 54.34 8.38
CA THR A 177 2.42 53.51 7.40
C THR A 177 1.97 52.04 7.55
N VAL A 178 1.09 51.65 6.66
CA VAL A 178 0.55 50.27 6.63
C VAL A 178 1.55 49.32 5.94
N PRO A 179 1.97 48.20 6.56
CA PRO A 179 2.80 47.23 5.90
C PRO A 179 2.14 46.66 4.65
N PRO A 180 2.93 46.17 3.67
CA PRO A 180 2.35 45.55 2.47
C PRO A 180 1.60 44.25 2.83
N ALA A 181 0.51 43.99 2.10
CA ALA A 181 -0.25 42.75 2.22
C ALA A 181 0.57 41.54 1.69
N PRO A 182 0.31 40.32 2.19
CA PRO A 182 -0.73 39.95 3.16
C PRO A 182 -0.38 40.33 4.59
N HIS A 183 -1.37 40.78 5.35
CA HIS A 183 -1.24 40.87 6.80
C HIS A 183 -1.48 39.49 7.41
N TRP A 184 -0.68 39.12 8.43
CA TRP A 184 -0.78 37.83 9.11
C TRP A 184 -0.58 37.99 10.62
N PHE A 185 -1.07 37.02 11.34
CA PHE A 185 -0.62 36.75 12.70
C PHE A 185 -0.22 35.28 12.82
N GLN A 186 0.70 35.00 13.72
CA GLN A 186 1.24 33.67 13.95
C GLN A 186 1.16 33.33 15.44
N ILE A 187 0.85 32.08 15.71
CA ILE A 187 0.86 31.49 17.04
C ILE A 187 1.95 30.41 17.05
N ASP A 188 2.95 30.58 17.91
CA ASP A 188 3.98 29.57 18.16
C ASP A 188 3.56 28.70 19.36
N THR A 189 3.10 27.50 19.12
CA THR A 189 2.68 26.59 20.18
C THR A 189 3.86 26.02 20.98
N LYS A 190 5.09 26.15 20.49
CA LYS A 190 6.36 25.59 21.07
C LYS A 190 6.29 24.09 21.31
N LYS A 191 5.31 23.40 20.72
CA LYS A 191 5.11 21.95 20.79
C LYS A 191 4.56 21.48 19.46
N GLU A 192 4.92 20.25 19.08
CA GLU A 192 4.21 19.55 18.01
C GLU A 192 2.76 19.32 18.43
N ILE A 193 1.86 19.61 17.52
CA ILE A 193 0.40 19.49 17.72
C ILE A 193 -0.07 18.18 17.09
#